data_fe77234d25c52c9541988ade883dfdba
#
_entry.id   fe77234d25c52c9541988ade883dfdba
#
_cell.length_a   1.000
_cell.length_b   1.000
_cell.length_c   1.000
_cell.angle_alpha   90.00
_cell.angle_beta   90.00
_cell.angle_gamma   90.00
#
_symmetry.space_group_name_H-M   'P 1'
#
loop_
_entity.id
_entity.type
_entity.pdbx_description
1 polymer ?
#
loop_
_entity_poly.entity_id
_entity_poly.type
_entity_poly.pdbx_seq_one_letter_code
_entity_poly.pdbx_strand_id
1 'polypeptide(L)'
;MIAVRDKTNVIAIGNRAYNMYEKTPVCVEAASPMRDGTIADGENLGLILTQFLKNFSGIFTKRPDLIITVPMELSEIEMRAFYKVLSGLKVRKIALIEKGIADAVGIGIPVLTQTGGMVVNIGAATTGISVISDGKVILGRQCTLGGDVMNEAIITMVRRKHNLAIGHHSAEKLRVETGYLINGPVQTRTIYGIHTVSGLPASAEIPSEDIREAITETAGNIADVLLTTLQRTPPQLLENIRQNGIYLSGGVSLTPNIACYLQEKVTFPVYNIPDPVFNTLNGIVTILNDKELRKLTFSLKDYIGNLI
;
A
#
# COMPACT_ATOMS: atom_id res chain seq x y z
N MET A 1 10.64 3.41 -4.31
CA MET A 1 11.37 3.46 -5.59
C MET A 1 12.82 3.87 -5.39
N ILE A 2 13.71 3.41 -6.24
CA ILE A 2 15.14 3.76 -6.30
C ILE A 2 15.49 4.08 -7.75
N ALA A 3 16.37 5.07 -7.95
CA ALA A 3 17.01 5.34 -9.23
C ALA A 3 18.51 5.09 -9.08
N VAL A 4 19.05 4.18 -9.89
CA VAL A 4 20.45 3.77 -9.84
C VAL A 4 21.12 3.97 -11.21
N ARG A 5 22.40 4.33 -11.19
CA ARG A 5 23.28 4.32 -12.35
C ARG A 5 24.28 3.19 -12.19
N ASP A 6 24.53 2.45 -13.25
CA ASP A 6 25.48 1.34 -13.27
C ASP A 6 25.25 0.31 -12.14
N LYS A 7 23.96 0.06 -11.80
CA LYS A 7 23.46 -0.90 -10.79
C LYS A 7 23.85 -0.64 -9.33
N THR A 8 24.78 0.25 -9.05
CA THR A 8 25.30 0.45 -7.69
C THR A 8 25.27 1.90 -7.21
N ASN A 9 25.32 2.85 -8.10
CA ASN A 9 25.34 4.26 -7.76
C ASN A 9 23.93 4.80 -7.59
N VAL A 10 23.48 4.98 -6.35
CA VAL A 10 22.16 5.50 -6.01
C VAL A 10 22.09 6.99 -6.32
N ILE A 11 21.22 7.37 -7.27
CA ILE A 11 20.98 8.76 -7.68
C ILE A 11 19.83 9.38 -6.87
N ALA A 12 18.76 8.62 -6.68
CA ALA A 12 17.57 9.08 -5.97
C ALA A 12 16.84 7.90 -5.29
N ILE A 13 16.09 8.20 -4.23
CA ILE A 13 15.19 7.27 -3.54
C ILE A 13 13.84 7.95 -3.26
N GLY A 14 12.78 7.14 -3.02
CA GLY A 14 11.44 7.61 -2.68
C GLY A 14 10.80 8.44 -3.79
N ASN A 15 10.16 9.55 -3.44
CA ASN A 15 9.45 10.42 -4.39
C ASN A 15 10.35 10.99 -5.49
N ARG A 16 11.63 11.25 -5.18
CA ARG A 16 12.59 11.74 -6.21
C ARG A 16 12.82 10.67 -7.26
N ALA A 17 12.97 9.42 -6.88
CA ALA A 17 13.11 8.30 -7.82
C ALA A 17 11.79 8.04 -8.58
N TYR A 18 10.64 8.16 -7.90
CA TYR A 18 9.33 8.03 -8.54
C TYR A 18 9.09 9.08 -9.63
N ASN A 19 9.48 10.33 -9.40
CA ASN A 19 9.39 11.39 -10.41
C ASN A 19 10.32 11.17 -11.62
N MET A 20 11.35 10.34 -11.46
CA MET A 20 12.26 9.94 -12.54
C MET A 20 11.75 8.73 -13.31
N TYR A 21 10.85 7.93 -12.72
CA TYR A 21 10.29 6.74 -13.35
C TYR A 21 9.68 7.09 -14.71
N GLU A 22 9.88 6.25 -15.71
CA GLU A 22 9.46 6.46 -17.12
C GLU A 22 10.12 7.66 -17.83
N LYS A 23 11.05 8.38 -17.19
CA LYS A 23 11.70 9.59 -17.76
C LYS A 23 13.22 9.52 -17.71
N THR A 24 13.78 8.37 -17.33
CA THR A 24 15.23 8.21 -17.18
C THR A 24 15.93 7.94 -18.52
N PRO A 25 17.15 8.47 -18.74
CA PRO A 25 17.99 8.04 -19.84
C PRO A 25 18.45 6.59 -19.65
N VAL A 26 18.89 5.93 -20.73
CA VAL A 26 19.25 4.50 -20.77
C VAL A 26 20.28 4.07 -19.70
N CYS A 27 21.13 4.99 -19.25
CA CYS A 27 22.14 4.71 -18.21
C CYS A 27 21.61 4.77 -16.77
N VAL A 28 20.34 5.13 -16.56
CA VAL A 28 19.71 5.26 -15.25
C VAL A 28 18.47 4.39 -15.19
N GLU A 29 18.45 3.43 -14.28
CA GLU A 29 17.30 2.58 -14.01
C GLU A 29 16.53 3.13 -12.81
N ALA A 30 15.24 3.42 -12.98
CA ALA A 30 14.32 3.75 -11.90
C ALA A 30 13.32 2.60 -11.73
N ALA A 31 13.37 1.93 -10.59
CA ALA A 31 12.58 0.73 -10.33
C ALA A 31 12.03 0.67 -8.90
N SER A 32 10.98 -0.12 -8.71
CA SER A 32 10.51 -0.52 -7.39
C SER A 32 11.18 -1.84 -6.99
N PRO A 33 11.86 -1.92 -5.85
CA PRO A 33 12.43 -3.18 -5.38
C PRO A 33 11.38 -4.13 -4.78
N MET A 34 10.17 -3.64 -4.58
CA MET A 34 9.02 -4.43 -4.14
C MET A 34 8.02 -4.55 -5.30
N ARG A 35 7.46 -5.74 -5.48
CA ARG A 35 6.38 -6.02 -6.43
C ARG A 35 5.34 -6.89 -5.74
N ASP A 36 4.07 -6.57 -5.92
CA ASP A 36 2.94 -7.34 -5.39
C ASP A 36 3.03 -7.65 -3.89
N GLY A 37 3.62 -6.71 -3.12
CA GLY A 37 3.82 -6.85 -1.68
C GLY A 37 5.04 -7.67 -1.28
N THR A 38 5.81 -8.19 -2.22
CA THR A 38 6.99 -9.04 -2.00
C THR A 38 8.29 -8.40 -2.47
N ILE A 39 9.43 -8.95 -2.08
CA ILE A 39 10.76 -8.46 -2.51
C ILE A 39 11.05 -9.01 -3.91
N ALA A 40 11.05 -8.12 -4.91
CA ALA A 40 11.46 -8.43 -6.27
C ALA A 40 12.97 -8.25 -6.47
N ASP A 41 13.57 -7.25 -5.80
CA ASP A 41 14.98 -6.94 -5.88
C ASP A 41 15.54 -6.63 -4.48
N GLY A 42 16.15 -7.64 -3.87
CA GLY A 42 16.71 -7.53 -2.53
C GLY A 42 17.94 -6.62 -2.44
N GLU A 43 18.72 -6.49 -3.51
CA GLU A 43 19.91 -5.63 -3.55
C GLU A 43 19.48 -4.16 -3.52
N ASN A 44 18.58 -3.77 -4.40
CA ASN A 44 18.02 -2.42 -4.43
C ASN A 44 17.23 -2.07 -3.17
N LEU A 45 16.51 -3.02 -2.56
CA LEU A 45 15.87 -2.81 -1.27
C LEU A 45 16.89 -2.55 -0.16
N GLY A 46 17.97 -3.33 -0.12
CA GLY A 46 19.07 -3.14 0.82
C GLY A 46 19.75 -1.78 0.67
N LEU A 47 19.92 -1.30 -0.57
CA LEU A 47 20.46 0.05 -0.86
C LEU A 47 19.53 1.15 -0.34
N ILE A 48 18.21 1.05 -0.57
CA ILE A 48 17.22 2.01 -0.06
C ILE A 48 17.29 2.08 1.47
N LEU A 49 17.19 0.94 2.15
CA LEU A 49 17.20 0.86 3.60
C LEU A 49 18.53 1.39 4.18
N THR A 50 19.64 1.03 3.55
CA THR A 50 20.97 1.55 3.97
C THR A 50 21.05 3.07 3.80
N GLN A 51 20.50 3.63 2.73
CA GLN A 51 20.51 5.07 2.50
C GLN A 51 19.59 5.81 3.49
N PHE A 52 18.42 5.25 3.81
CA PHE A 52 17.57 5.80 4.88
C PHE A 52 18.30 5.79 6.22
N LEU A 53 18.93 4.68 6.59
CA LEU A 53 19.68 4.59 7.85
C LEU A 53 20.85 5.57 7.93
N LYS A 54 21.55 5.85 6.83
CA LYS A 54 22.62 6.88 6.78
C LYS A 54 22.09 8.27 7.09
N ASN A 55 20.89 8.63 6.64
CA ASN A 55 20.30 9.93 6.89
C ASN A 55 19.98 10.16 8.38
N PHE A 56 19.78 9.10 9.16
CA PHE A 56 19.52 9.17 10.61
C PHE A 56 20.77 9.02 11.47
N SER A 57 21.88 8.49 10.93
CA SER A 57 23.10 8.20 11.68
C SER A 57 24.11 9.37 11.77
N GLY A 58 23.75 10.56 11.28
CA GLY A 58 24.69 11.70 11.14
C GLY A 58 25.20 12.33 12.45
N ILE A 59 24.62 12.03 13.63
CA ILE A 59 24.99 12.67 14.90
C ILE A 59 25.27 11.66 16.01
N PHE A 60 24.83 10.41 15.91
CA PHE A 60 25.02 9.39 16.94
C PHE A 60 25.70 8.14 16.39
N THR A 61 26.82 7.79 16.98
CA THR A 61 27.61 6.58 16.68
C THR A 61 26.91 5.26 17.03
N LYS A 62 25.71 5.29 17.60
CA LYS A 62 24.95 4.09 17.98
C LYS A 62 24.10 3.58 16.82
N ARG A 63 24.18 2.27 16.56
CA ARG A 63 23.32 1.58 15.59
C ARG A 63 21.85 1.73 16.01
N PRO A 64 20.94 2.15 15.12
CA PRO A 64 19.54 2.33 15.46
C PRO A 64 18.83 0.97 15.67
N ASP A 65 17.72 0.99 16.40
CA ASP A 65 16.72 -0.08 16.37
C ASP A 65 15.78 0.16 15.21
N LEU A 66 15.33 -0.92 14.56
CA LEU A 66 14.46 -0.87 13.41
C LEU A 66 13.18 -1.67 13.71
N ILE A 67 12.02 -1.07 13.44
CA ILE A 67 10.74 -1.79 13.38
C ILE A 67 10.27 -1.81 11.94
N ILE A 68 9.86 -2.98 11.48
CA ILE A 68 9.37 -3.19 10.11
C ILE A 68 8.03 -3.91 10.16
N THR A 69 7.09 -3.44 9.38
CA THR A 69 5.84 -4.18 9.15
C THR A 69 6.06 -5.30 8.14
N VAL A 70 5.47 -6.44 8.43
CA VAL A 70 5.46 -7.58 7.52
C VAL A 70 4.03 -7.89 7.09
N PRO A 71 3.82 -8.33 5.83
CA PRO A 71 2.54 -8.88 5.41
C PRO A 71 2.19 -10.12 6.25
N MET A 72 0.91 -10.45 6.32
CA MET A 72 0.43 -11.60 7.09
C MET A 72 0.74 -12.94 6.43
N GLU A 73 0.63 -12.98 5.12
CA GLU A 73 0.80 -14.19 4.32
C GLU A 73 2.10 -14.08 3.51
N LEU A 74 3.22 -14.43 4.15
CA LEU A 74 4.49 -14.60 3.43
C LEU A 74 4.79 -16.09 3.29
N SER A 75 5.17 -16.50 2.09
CA SER A 75 5.75 -17.81 1.85
C SER A 75 7.13 -17.93 2.53
N GLU A 76 7.58 -19.15 2.78
CA GLU A 76 8.94 -19.39 3.35
C GLU A 76 10.04 -18.73 2.52
N ILE A 77 9.90 -18.72 1.18
CA ILE A 77 10.88 -18.12 0.27
C ILE A 77 10.93 -16.61 0.48
N GLU A 78 9.77 -15.96 0.58
CA GLU A 78 9.66 -14.53 0.82
C GLU A 78 10.21 -14.16 2.20
N MET A 79 9.92 -14.95 3.23
CA MET A 79 10.47 -14.75 4.58
C MET A 79 12.01 -14.85 4.58
N ARG A 80 12.58 -15.81 3.87
CA ARG A 80 14.02 -15.94 3.71
C ARG A 80 14.64 -14.76 2.95
N ALA A 81 13.94 -14.24 1.94
CA ALA A 81 14.35 -13.05 1.21
C ALA A 81 14.36 -11.81 2.13
N PHE A 82 13.30 -11.60 2.92
CA PHE A 82 13.26 -10.55 3.94
C PHE A 82 14.41 -10.68 4.95
N TYR A 83 14.62 -11.88 5.48
CA TYR A 83 15.71 -12.14 6.41
C TYR A 83 17.07 -11.79 5.82
N LYS A 84 17.35 -12.23 4.60
CA LYS A 84 18.62 -11.96 3.90
C LYS A 84 18.88 -10.46 3.76
N VAL A 85 17.87 -9.68 3.35
CA VAL A 85 18.00 -8.24 3.20
C VAL A 85 18.20 -7.56 4.55
N LEU A 86 17.35 -7.89 5.54
CA LEU A 86 17.36 -7.24 6.85
C LEU A 86 18.60 -7.58 7.68
N SER A 87 19.08 -8.82 7.62
CA SER A 87 20.30 -9.25 8.33
C SER A 87 21.56 -8.56 7.82
N GLY A 88 21.57 -8.06 6.58
CA GLY A 88 22.64 -7.25 6.01
C GLY A 88 22.71 -5.80 6.51
N LEU A 89 21.68 -5.32 7.21
CA LEU A 89 21.63 -3.94 7.68
C LEU A 89 22.50 -3.70 8.93
N LYS A 90 23.16 -2.56 9.00
CA LYS A 90 23.97 -2.15 10.15
C LYS A 90 23.10 -1.53 11.25
N VAL A 91 22.20 -2.33 11.86
CA VAL A 91 21.31 -1.94 12.95
C VAL A 91 21.62 -2.72 14.23
N ARG A 92 21.13 -2.25 15.39
CA ARG A 92 21.30 -2.91 16.68
C ARG A 92 20.29 -4.04 16.87
N LYS A 93 19.03 -3.77 16.58
CA LYS A 93 17.90 -4.70 16.74
C LYS A 93 16.90 -4.50 15.62
N ILE A 94 16.33 -5.59 15.16
CA ILE A 94 15.18 -5.58 14.23
C ILE A 94 14.00 -6.24 14.96
N ALA A 95 12.90 -5.51 15.04
CA ALA A 95 11.62 -5.99 15.49
C ALA A 95 10.65 -5.98 14.31
N LEU A 96 9.82 -6.99 14.23
CA LEU A 96 8.78 -7.12 13.21
C LEU A 96 7.41 -6.94 13.84
N ILE A 97 6.45 -6.47 13.07
CA ILE A 97 5.05 -6.42 13.43
C ILE A 97 4.17 -6.67 12.21
N GLU A 98 3.07 -7.37 12.39
CA GLU A 98 2.09 -7.56 11.33
C GLU A 98 1.49 -6.23 10.89
N LYS A 99 1.46 -5.98 9.58
CA LYS A 99 0.99 -4.72 9.01
C LYS A 99 -0.44 -4.39 9.45
N GLY A 100 -1.34 -5.39 9.50
CA GLY A 100 -2.71 -5.20 9.93
C GLY A 100 -2.84 -4.69 11.37
N ILE A 101 -1.98 -5.15 12.29
CA ILE A 101 -1.93 -4.65 13.67
C ILE A 101 -1.45 -3.19 13.70
N ALA A 102 -0.38 -2.87 12.96
CA ALA A 102 0.10 -1.49 12.87
C ALA A 102 -0.97 -0.55 12.29
N ASP A 103 -1.68 -0.98 11.24
CA ASP A 103 -2.79 -0.23 10.65
C ASP A 103 -3.91 0.02 11.66
N ALA A 104 -4.32 -1.01 12.42
CA ALA A 104 -5.37 -0.90 13.41
C ALA A 104 -4.99 0.04 14.59
N VAL A 105 -3.75 -0.05 15.06
CA VAL A 105 -3.24 0.86 16.10
C VAL A 105 -3.20 2.30 15.61
N GLY A 106 -2.81 2.52 14.35
CA GLY A 106 -2.77 3.86 13.74
C GLY A 106 -4.16 4.52 13.67
N ILE A 107 -5.20 3.72 13.50
CA ILE A 107 -6.61 4.15 13.49
C ILE A 107 -7.14 4.39 14.91
N GLY A 108 -6.53 3.75 15.93
CA GLY A 108 -7.01 3.78 17.32
C GLY A 108 -7.99 2.65 17.65
N ILE A 109 -8.00 1.57 16.86
CA ILE A 109 -8.77 0.35 17.20
C ILE A 109 -8.15 -0.28 18.45
N PRO A 110 -8.96 -0.68 19.45
CA PRO A 110 -8.47 -1.29 20.68
C PRO A 110 -7.98 -2.73 20.45
N VAL A 111 -6.80 -2.88 19.83
CA VAL A 111 -6.27 -4.17 19.35
C VAL A 111 -6.06 -5.22 20.44
N LEU A 112 -5.84 -4.80 21.70
CA LEU A 112 -5.62 -5.71 22.84
C LEU A 112 -6.92 -6.26 23.47
N THR A 113 -8.08 -5.87 22.95
CA THR A 113 -9.37 -6.29 23.46
C THR A 113 -10.02 -7.33 22.55
N GLN A 114 -11.01 -8.07 23.11
CA GLN A 114 -11.82 -9.03 22.34
C GLN A 114 -12.78 -8.33 21.37
N THR A 115 -13.07 -7.04 21.57
CA THR A 115 -13.90 -6.26 20.65
C THR A 115 -13.26 -6.18 19.28
N GLY A 116 -11.95 -5.95 19.24
CA GLY A 116 -11.20 -5.91 18.00
C GLY A 116 -11.74 -4.94 16.95
N GLY A 117 -11.49 -5.26 15.68
CA GLY A 117 -11.97 -4.46 14.55
C GLY A 117 -11.48 -4.97 13.21
N MET A 118 -11.89 -4.28 12.13
CA MET A 118 -11.51 -4.61 10.77
C MET A 118 -10.87 -3.42 10.07
N VAL A 119 -9.75 -3.66 9.44
CA VAL A 119 -9.02 -2.67 8.63
C VAL A 119 -8.82 -3.21 7.22
N VAL A 120 -9.03 -2.35 6.24
CA VAL A 120 -8.73 -2.59 4.82
C VAL A 120 -7.70 -1.58 4.37
N ASN A 121 -6.47 -2.03 4.14
CA ASN A 121 -5.40 -1.19 3.62
C ASN A 121 -5.27 -1.38 2.11
N ILE A 122 -5.74 -0.41 1.34
CA ILE A 122 -5.68 -0.42 -0.12
C ILE A 122 -4.45 0.40 -0.56
N GLY A 123 -3.36 -0.32 -0.83
CA GLY A 123 -2.09 0.27 -1.25
C GLY A 123 -1.96 0.45 -2.76
N ALA A 124 -0.75 0.73 -3.23
CA ALA A 124 -0.45 0.81 -4.65
C ALA A 124 -0.55 -0.56 -5.33
N ALA A 125 0.19 -1.55 -4.84
CA ALA A 125 0.24 -2.87 -5.47
C ALA A 125 -0.75 -3.88 -4.86
N THR A 126 -1.09 -3.75 -3.56
CA THR A 126 -1.87 -4.76 -2.84
C THR A 126 -2.96 -4.15 -1.97
N THR A 127 -4.01 -4.94 -1.76
CA THR A 127 -5.01 -4.71 -0.72
C THR A 127 -4.86 -5.77 0.36
N GLY A 128 -4.68 -5.33 1.60
CA GLY A 128 -4.66 -6.18 2.80
C GLY A 128 -5.91 -5.94 3.64
N ILE A 129 -6.61 -7.02 4.01
CA ILE A 129 -7.78 -7.02 4.87
C ILE A 129 -7.42 -7.75 6.15
N SER A 130 -7.62 -7.13 7.30
CA SER A 130 -7.24 -7.68 8.60
C SER A 130 -8.38 -7.56 9.60
N VAL A 131 -8.77 -8.68 10.19
CA VAL A 131 -9.66 -8.74 11.35
C VAL A 131 -8.79 -9.00 12.58
N ILE A 132 -8.78 -8.07 13.52
CA ILE A 132 -7.89 -8.05 14.67
C ILE A 132 -8.71 -8.21 15.95
N SER A 133 -8.21 -9.03 16.89
CA SER A 133 -8.74 -9.20 18.24
C SER A 133 -7.67 -9.79 19.16
N ASP A 134 -7.66 -9.45 20.44
CA ASP A 134 -6.73 -9.97 21.45
C ASP A 134 -5.25 -9.88 21.04
N GLY A 135 -4.86 -8.79 20.40
CA GLY A 135 -3.49 -8.53 19.95
C GLY A 135 -3.04 -9.37 18.75
N LYS A 136 -3.95 -10.05 18.07
CA LYS A 136 -3.64 -10.94 16.93
C LYS A 136 -4.49 -10.61 15.72
N VAL A 137 -3.98 -10.92 14.56
CA VAL A 137 -4.80 -10.99 13.37
C VAL A 137 -5.48 -12.35 13.33
N ILE A 138 -6.79 -12.35 13.54
CA ILE A 138 -7.63 -13.57 13.60
C ILE A 138 -7.91 -14.09 12.20
N LEU A 139 -8.14 -13.18 11.27
CA LEU A 139 -8.36 -13.49 9.86
C LEU A 139 -7.73 -12.39 9.01
N GLY A 140 -6.98 -12.77 8.03
CA GLY A 140 -6.38 -11.87 7.08
C GLY A 140 -6.49 -12.37 5.66
N ARG A 141 -6.46 -11.44 4.76
CA ARG A 141 -6.40 -11.67 3.32
C ARG A 141 -5.54 -10.61 2.68
N GLN A 142 -4.71 -11.04 1.72
CA GLN A 142 -3.99 -10.13 0.84
C GLN A 142 -4.30 -10.51 -0.61
N CYS A 143 -4.49 -9.49 -1.44
CA CYS A 143 -4.64 -9.67 -2.88
C CYS A 143 -3.85 -8.61 -3.64
N THR A 144 -3.49 -8.90 -4.89
CA THR A 144 -2.72 -8.02 -5.79
C THR A 144 -3.63 -7.02 -6.53
N LEU A 145 -4.64 -6.53 -5.83
CA LEU A 145 -5.54 -5.46 -6.30
C LEU A 145 -5.19 -4.18 -5.56
N GLY A 146 -4.85 -3.15 -6.29
CA GLY A 146 -4.45 -1.87 -5.72
C GLY A 146 -4.49 -0.73 -6.73
N GLY A 147 -3.87 0.38 -6.37
CA GLY A 147 -3.80 1.58 -7.20
C GLY A 147 -3.13 1.36 -8.55
N ASP A 148 -2.15 0.47 -8.63
CA ASP A 148 -1.43 0.19 -9.88
C ASP A 148 -2.33 -0.48 -10.91
N VAL A 149 -3.18 -1.43 -10.49
CA VAL A 149 -4.18 -2.07 -11.37
C VAL A 149 -5.20 -1.04 -11.87
N MET A 150 -5.67 -0.16 -10.98
CA MET A 150 -6.57 0.93 -11.37
C MET A 150 -5.89 1.92 -12.34
N ASN A 151 -4.63 2.27 -12.10
CA ASN A 151 -3.87 3.18 -12.97
C ASN A 151 -3.64 2.56 -14.36
N GLU A 152 -3.32 1.27 -14.44
CA GLU A 152 -3.18 0.55 -15.72
C GLU A 152 -4.49 0.50 -16.49
N ALA A 153 -5.62 0.31 -15.80
CA ALA A 153 -6.94 0.35 -16.43
C ALA A 153 -7.22 1.76 -17.02
N ILE A 154 -6.86 2.82 -16.29
CA ILE A 154 -6.97 4.21 -16.78
C ILE A 154 -6.06 4.45 -17.99
N ILE A 155 -4.79 4.02 -17.94
CA ILE A 155 -3.84 4.15 -19.07
C ILE A 155 -4.40 3.47 -20.31
N THR A 156 -4.91 2.26 -20.14
CA THR A 156 -5.50 1.47 -21.23
C THR A 156 -6.74 2.15 -21.80
N MET A 157 -7.62 2.66 -20.94
CA MET A 157 -8.83 3.37 -21.36
C MET A 157 -8.50 4.66 -22.11
N VAL A 158 -7.58 5.49 -21.59
CA VAL A 158 -7.16 6.75 -22.25
C VAL A 158 -6.53 6.47 -23.60
N ARG A 159 -5.70 5.44 -23.69
CA ARG A 159 -5.11 5.01 -24.96
C ARG A 159 -6.16 4.60 -25.98
N ARG A 160 -7.17 3.83 -25.55
CA ARG A 160 -8.22 3.29 -26.42
C ARG A 160 -9.24 4.34 -26.86
N LYS A 161 -9.73 5.16 -25.91
CA LYS A 161 -10.82 6.13 -26.19
C LYS A 161 -10.29 7.47 -26.74
N HIS A 162 -9.10 7.91 -26.29
CA HIS A 162 -8.59 9.24 -26.58
C HIS A 162 -7.32 9.24 -27.44
N ASN A 163 -6.84 8.07 -27.89
CA ASN A 163 -5.61 7.90 -28.68
C ASN A 163 -4.39 8.61 -28.05
N LEU A 164 -4.32 8.63 -26.71
CA LEU A 164 -3.27 9.30 -25.97
C LEU A 164 -2.54 8.31 -25.06
N ALA A 165 -1.22 8.20 -25.20
CA ALA A 165 -0.38 7.45 -24.29
C ALA A 165 0.03 8.35 -23.11
N ILE A 166 -0.30 7.92 -21.90
CA ILE A 166 0.03 8.60 -20.64
C ILE A 166 0.80 7.65 -19.73
N GLY A 167 1.59 8.19 -18.79
CA GLY A 167 2.31 7.40 -17.80
C GLY A 167 1.51 7.20 -16.51
N HIS A 168 2.03 6.32 -15.63
CA HIS A 168 1.43 5.96 -14.34
C HIS A 168 1.10 7.17 -13.45
N HIS A 169 2.03 8.13 -13.35
CA HIS A 169 1.82 9.33 -12.53
C HIS A 169 0.61 10.16 -12.99
N SER A 170 0.41 10.26 -14.31
CA SER A 170 -0.74 10.96 -14.89
C SER A 170 -2.06 10.22 -14.60
N ALA A 171 -2.04 8.89 -14.70
CA ALA A 171 -3.20 8.05 -14.39
C ALA A 171 -3.58 8.12 -12.91
N GLU A 172 -2.60 8.06 -12.00
CA GLU A 172 -2.81 8.21 -10.57
C GLU A 172 -3.44 9.56 -10.24
N LYS A 173 -2.95 10.64 -10.83
CA LYS A 173 -3.50 11.98 -10.65
C LYS A 173 -4.96 12.05 -11.11
N LEU A 174 -5.28 11.49 -12.28
CA LEU A 174 -6.67 11.41 -12.77
C LEU A 174 -7.55 10.64 -11.78
N ARG A 175 -7.11 9.49 -11.30
CA ARG A 175 -7.86 8.67 -10.34
C ARG A 175 -8.16 9.43 -9.05
N VAL A 176 -7.18 10.08 -8.46
CA VAL A 176 -7.34 10.80 -7.18
C VAL A 176 -8.21 12.05 -7.33
N GLU A 177 -8.08 12.77 -8.44
CA GLU A 177 -8.80 14.03 -8.65
C GLU A 177 -10.22 13.84 -9.20
N THR A 178 -10.46 12.80 -10.02
CA THR A 178 -11.72 12.62 -10.77
C THR A 178 -12.31 11.22 -10.74
N GLY A 179 -11.69 10.28 -10.01
CA GLY A 179 -12.06 8.87 -9.98
C GLY A 179 -13.26 8.55 -9.07
N TYR A 180 -14.40 9.21 -9.27
CA TYR A 180 -15.61 8.95 -8.50
C TYR A 180 -16.21 7.58 -8.83
N LEU A 181 -16.30 6.69 -7.85
CA LEU A 181 -16.89 5.35 -8.01
C LEU A 181 -18.42 5.34 -7.95
N ILE A 182 -19.01 6.29 -7.27
CA ILE A 182 -20.45 6.55 -7.23
C ILE A 182 -20.71 7.91 -7.85
N ASN A 183 -21.97 8.25 -8.13
CA ASN A 183 -22.37 9.52 -8.71
C ASN A 183 -21.63 10.71 -8.08
N GLY A 184 -20.70 11.25 -8.85
CA GLY A 184 -19.93 12.43 -8.54
C GLY A 184 -20.22 13.54 -9.54
N PRO A 185 -19.64 14.73 -9.33
CA PRO A 185 -19.78 15.80 -10.31
C PRO A 185 -19.17 15.37 -11.65
N VAL A 186 -19.87 15.67 -12.73
CA VAL A 186 -19.31 15.49 -14.09
C VAL A 186 -18.18 16.52 -14.23
N GLN A 187 -16.97 16.03 -14.28
CA GLN A 187 -15.76 16.84 -14.42
C GLN A 187 -14.96 16.35 -15.61
N THR A 188 -14.27 17.28 -16.24
CA THR A 188 -13.34 16.98 -17.31
C THR A 188 -11.96 17.50 -16.94
N ARG A 189 -10.93 16.71 -17.18
CA ARG A 189 -9.52 17.09 -16.92
C ARG A 189 -8.70 17.01 -18.20
N THR A 190 -8.00 18.07 -18.51
CA THR A 190 -7.01 18.08 -19.58
C THR A 190 -5.74 17.36 -19.12
N ILE A 191 -5.32 16.36 -19.88
CA ILE A 191 -4.08 15.62 -19.65
C ILE A 191 -3.18 15.68 -20.88
N TYR A 192 -1.87 15.63 -20.64
CA TYR A 192 -0.85 15.67 -21.68
C TYR A 192 -0.19 14.31 -21.82
N GLY A 193 0.12 13.92 -23.03
CA GLY A 193 0.75 12.66 -23.37
C GLY A 193 1.30 12.65 -24.80
N ILE A 194 1.46 11.45 -25.34
CA ILE A 194 1.92 11.24 -26.71
C ILE A 194 0.76 10.65 -27.51
N HIS A 195 0.40 11.27 -28.62
CA HIS A 195 -0.63 10.75 -29.52
C HIS A 195 -0.17 9.44 -30.14
N THR A 196 -0.96 8.38 -29.98
CA THR A 196 -0.55 7.00 -30.28
C THR A 196 -0.28 6.73 -31.77
N VAL A 197 -0.87 7.51 -32.68
CA VAL A 197 -0.72 7.33 -34.12
C VAL A 197 0.41 8.20 -34.67
N SER A 198 0.46 9.50 -34.29
CA SER A 198 1.45 10.44 -34.83
C SER A 198 2.78 10.42 -34.07
N GLY A 199 2.83 9.90 -32.83
CA GLY A 199 4.00 9.96 -31.97
C GLY A 199 4.34 11.36 -31.44
N LEU A 200 3.49 12.37 -31.68
CA LEU A 200 3.72 13.75 -31.29
C LEU A 200 3.10 14.05 -29.91
N PRO A 201 3.64 15.02 -29.17
CA PRO A 201 3.00 15.53 -27.97
C PRO A 201 1.58 16.02 -28.27
N ALA A 202 0.63 15.64 -27.42
CA ALA A 202 -0.77 16.00 -27.55
C ALA A 202 -1.42 16.14 -26.17
N SER A 203 -2.65 16.66 -26.15
CA SER A 203 -3.50 16.69 -24.95
C SER A 203 -4.90 16.19 -25.29
N ALA A 204 -5.59 15.68 -24.28
CA ALA A 204 -6.99 15.29 -24.39
C ALA A 204 -7.75 15.70 -23.12
N GLU A 205 -9.05 15.94 -23.27
CA GLU A 205 -9.96 16.16 -22.17
C GLU A 205 -10.57 14.82 -21.77
N ILE A 206 -10.35 14.41 -20.51
CA ILE A 206 -10.82 13.11 -19.98
C ILE A 206 -12.00 13.36 -19.05
N PRO A 207 -13.19 12.85 -19.38
CA PRO A 207 -14.35 12.91 -18.50
C PRO A 207 -14.21 11.99 -17.29
N SER A 208 -14.78 12.39 -16.16
CA SER A 208 -14.81 11.58 -14.93
C SER A 208 -15.54 10.24 -15.10
N GLU A 209 -16.52 10.16 -16.03
CA GLU A 209 -17.19 8.92 -16.37
C GLU A 209 -16.24 7.86 -16.93
N ASP A 210 -15.31 8.25 -17.78
CA ASP A 210 -14.32 7.33 -18.36
C ASP A 210 -13.39 6.77 -17.28
N ILE A 211 -13.01 7.61 -16.32
CA ILE A 211 -12.21 7.18 -15.17
C ILE A 211 -12.99 6.21 -14.30
N ARG A 212 -14.26 6.51 -14.00
CA ARG A 212 -15.14 5.64 -13.23
C ARG A 212 -15.27 4.27 -13.88
N GLU A 213 -15.56 4.21 -15.18
CA GLU A 213 -15.66 2.96 -15.94
C GLU A 213 -14.38 2.12 -15.80
N ALA A 214 -13.22 2.77 -15.92
CA ALA A 214 -11.94 2.09 -15.85
C ALA A 214 -11.64 1.46 -14.46
N ILE A 215 -11.99 2.14 -13.35
CA ILE A 215 -11.62 1.69 -12.01
C ILE A 215 -12.70 0.84 -11.32
N THR A 216 -13.94 0.82 -11.81
CA THR A 216 -15.06 0.13 -11.16
C THR A 216 -14.85 -1.37 -11.05
N GLU A 217 -14.28 -2.02 -12.05
CA GLU A 217 -14.01 -3.47 -12.01
C GLU A 217 -13.04 -3.82 -10.87
N THR A 218 -11.94 -3.09 -10.75
CA THR A 218 -10.96 -3.32 -9.67
C THR A 218 -11.57 -3.06 -8.30
N ALA A 219 -12.37 -1.99 -8.15
CA ALA A 219 -13.06 -1.69 -6.90
C ALA A 219 -14.10 -2.76 -6.55
N GLY A 220 -14.79 -3.32 -7.55
CA GLY A 220 -15.71 -4.45 -7.38
C GLY A 220 -15.01 -5.70 -6.89
N ASN A 221 -13.89 -6.05 -7.51
CA ASN A 221 -13.09 -7.19 -7.08
C ASN A 221 -12.56 -7.04 -5.63
N ILE A 222 -12.17 -5.83 -5.22
CA ILE A 222 -11.81 -5.55 -3.81
C ILE A 222 -13.03 -5.77 -2.89
N ALA A 223 -14.21 -5.32 -3.29
CA ALA A 223 -15.45 -5.55 -2.52
C ALA A 223 -15.77 -7.04 -2.37
N ASP A 224 -15.55 -7.85 -3.39
CA ASP A 224 -15.78 -9.30 -3.36
C ASP A 224 -14.80 -10.01 -2.39
N VAL A 225 -13.53 -9.61 -2.37
CA VAL A 225 -12.56 -10.11 -1.40
C VAL A 225 -12.96 -9.71 0.02
N LEU A 226 -13.45 -8.49 0.22
CA LEU A 226 -13.94 -7.99 1.50
C LEU A 226 -15.17 -8.78 1.96
N LEU A 227 -16.16 -9.00 1.09
CA LEU A 227 -17.34 -9.84 1.38
C LEU A 227 -16.95 -11.26 1.78
N THR A 228 -16.06 -11.90 1.03
CA THR A 228 -15.58 -13.24 1.33
C THR A 228 -14.87 -13.29 2.70
N THR A 229 -14.16 -12.23 3.06
CA THR A 229 -13.51 -12.14 4.38
C THR A 229 -14.53 -11.96 5.49
N LEU A 230 -15.55 -11.12 5.32
CA LEU A 230 -16.64 -10.95 6.27
C LEU A 230 -17.40 -12.26 6.51
N GLN A 231 -17.69 -13.02 5.46
CA GLN A 231 -18.37 -14.33 5.56
C GLN A 231 -17.59 -15.37 6.39
N ARG A 232 -16.26 -15.23 6.43
CA ARG A 232 -15.38 -16.14 7.19
C ARG A 232 -15.04 -15.61 8.58
N THR A 233 -15.43 -14.38 8.89
CA THR A 233 -15.17 -13.76 10.19
C THR A 233 -16.02 -14.43 11.27
N PRO A 234 -15.45 -14.77 12.43
CA PRO A 234 -16.20 -15.34 13.55
C PRO A 234 -17.42 -14.47 13.91
N PRO A 235 -18.59 -15.07 14.21
CA PRO A 235 -19.85 -14.34 14.40
C PRO A 235 -19.77 -13.20 15.42
N GLN A 236 -19.05 -13.41 16.52
CA GLN A 236 -18.89 -12.41 17.57
C GLN A 236 -18.11 -11.19 17.11
N LEU A 237 -17.03 -11.40 16.35
CA LEU A 237 -16.24 -10.30 15.75
C LEU A 237 -17.02 -9.62 14.62
N LEU A 238 -17.80 -10.39 13.85
CA LEU A 238 -18.64 -9.85 12.79
C LEU A 238 -19.68 -8.86 13.33
N GLU A 239 -20.29 -9.16 14.48
CA GLU A 239 -21.23 -8.25 15.14
C GLU A 239 -20.52 -6.97 15.61
N ASN A 240 -19.33 -7.09 16.20
CA ASN A 240 -18.53 -5.93 16.57
C ASN A 240 -18.17 -5.05 15.34
N ILE A 241 -17.81 -5.67 14.21
CA ILE A 241 -17.53 -4.96 12.96
C ILE A 241 -18.79 -4.29 12.42
N ARG A 242 -19.96 -4.92 12.57
CA ARG A 242 -21.23 -4.30 12.16
C ARG A 242 -21.55 -3.02 12.94
N GLN A 243 -21.20 -2.99 14.22
CA GLN A 243 -21.43 -1.83 15.09
C GLN A 243 -20.37 -0.75 14.91
N ASN A 244 -19.10 -1.13 14.81
CA ASN A 244 -17.96 -0.21 14.79
C ASN A 244 -17.50 0.17 13.38
N GLY A 245 -17.89 -0.62 12.37
CA GLY A 245 -17.54 -0.41 10.97
C GLY A 245 -16.17 -0.95 10.55
N ILE A 246 -15.90 -0.75 9.29
CA ILE A 246 -14.66 -1.13 8.58
C ILE A 246 -13.89 0.14 8.26
N TYR A 247 -12.60 0.17 8.55
CA TYR A 247 -11.77 1.35 8.36
C TYR A 247 -10.84 1.18 7.16
N LEU A 248 -10.85 2.17 6.26
CA LEU A 248 -10.00 2.19 5.07
C LEU A 248 -8.70 2.94 5.35
N SER A 249 -7.58 2.29 5.02
CA SER A 249 -6.22 2.83 5.05
C SER A 249 -5.55 2.66 3.68
N GLY A 250 -4.39 3.27 3.49
CA GLY A 250 -3.63 3.20 2.24
C GLY A 250 -4.03 4.28 1.22
N GLY A 251 -3.16 4.52 0.24
CA GLY A 251 -3.30 5.65 -0.69
C GLY A 251 -4.51 5.58 -1.61
N VAL A 252 -5.03 4.38 -1.90
CA VAL A 252 -6.23 4.23 -2.76
C VAL A 252 -7.51 4.67 -2.04
N SER A 253 -7.54 4.67 -0.70
CA SER A 253 -8.69 5.21 0.05
C SER A 253 -8.92 6.71 -0.17
N LEU A 254 -7.95 7.42 -0.79
CA LEU A 254 -8.12 8.80 -1.26
C LEU A 254 -8.94 8.90 -2.56
N THR A 255 -9.24 7.78 -3.24
CA THR A 255 -10.14 7.78 -4.39
C THR A 255 -11.53 8.24 -3.97
N PRO A 256 -12.11 9.26 -4.63
CA PRO A 256 -13.38 9.82 -4.22
C PRO A 256 -14.50 8.77 -4.12
N ASN A 257 -15.27 8.83 -3.02
CA ASN A 257 -16.43 7.95 -2.74
C ASN A 257 -16.14 6.44 -2.66
N ILE A 258 -14.87 6.01 -2.54
CA ILE A 258 -14.54 4.58 -2.43
C ILE A 258 -15.17 3.94 -1.18
N ALA A 259 -15.20 4.64 -0.04
CA ALA A 259 -15.83 4.13 1.17
C ALA A 259 -17.33 3.91 0.97
N CYS A 260 -18.05 4.88 0.37
CA CYS A 260 -19.46 4.75 0.04
C CYS A 260 -19.70 3.58 -0.92
N TYR A 261 -18.86 3.45 -1.96
CA TYR A 261 -18.95 2.35 -2.91
C TYR A 261 -18.81 0.98 -2.23
N LEU A 262 -17.80 0.82 -1.39
CA LEU A 262 -17.59 -0.43 -0.64
C LEU A 262 -18.73 -0.67 0.35
N GLN A 263 -19.22 0.35 1.05
CA GLN A 263 -20.35 0.24 1.97
C GLN A 263 -21.61 -0.26 1.28
N GLU A 264 -21.94 0.24 0.09
CA GLU A 264 -23.08 -0.25 -0.69
C GLU A 264 -22.95 -1.73 -1.07
N LYS A 265 -21.73 -2.19 -1.37
CA LYS A 265 -21.46 -3.58 -1.74
C LYS A 265 -21.50 -4.55 -0.57
N VAL A 266 -20.93 -4.16 0.58
CA VAL A 266 -20.78 -5.07 1.72
C VAL A 266 -21.88 -4.95 2.77
N THR A 267 -22.71 -3.89 2.70
CA THR A 267 -23.79 -3.60 3.69
C THR A 267 -23.31 -3.44 5.14
N PHE A 268 -22.04 -3.08 5.33
CA PHE A 268 -21.43 -2.72 6.60
C PHE A 268 -20.99 -1.25 6.55
N PRO A 269 -20.98 -0.51 7.67
CA PRO A 269 -20.41 0.83 7.69
C PRO A 269 -18.94 0.80 7.27
N VAL A 270 -18.55 1.69 6.36
CA VAL A 270 -17.16 1.81 5.88
C VAL A 270 -16.71 3.25 6.04
N TYR A 271 -15.58 3.45 6.69
CA TYR A 271 -15.07 4.78 7.05
C TYR A 271 -13.70 5.05 6.44
N ASN A 272 -13.55 6.21 5.82
CA ASN A 272 -12.23 6.77 5.53
C ASN A 272 -11.62 7.33 6.80
N ILE A 273 -10.31 7.18 6.96
CA ILE A 273 -9.55 7.78 8.05
C ILE A 273 -8.82 9.04 7.59
N PRO A 274 -8.54 9.98 8.50
CA PRO A 274 -7.60 11.05 8.22
C PRO A 274 -6.22 10.47 7.91
N ASP A 275 -5.52 11.03 6.92
CA ASP A 275 -4.13 10.67 6.57
C ASP A 275 -3.88 9.16 6.34
N PRO A 276 -4.63 8.50 5.43
CA PRO A 276 -4.56 7.06 5.25
C PRO A 276 -3.21 6.57 4.69
N VAL A 277 -2.42 7.45 4.08
CA VAL A 277 -1.11 7.13 3.50
C VAL A 277 -0.07 6.84 4.59
N PHE A 278 -0.12 7.59 5.69
CA PHE A 278 0.83 7.45 6.80
C PHE A 278 0.29 6.65 7.97
N ASN A 279 -0.92 6.10 7.87
CA ASN A 279 -1.57 5.38 8.97
C ASN A 279 -0.71 4.26 9.56
N THR A 280 -0.12 3.41 8.74
CA THR A 280 0.76 2.33 9.19
C THR A 280 1.96 2.86 10.00
N LEU A 281 2.56 3.97 9.54
CA LEU A 281 3.68 4.61 10.26
C LEU A 281 3.24 5.22 11.58
N ASN A 282 2.08 5.87 11.60
CA ASN A 282 1.50 6.42 12.83
C ASN A 282 1.24 5.31 13.86
N GLY A 283 0.76 4.14 13.40
CA GLY A 283 0.61 2.95 14.23
C GLY A 283 1.94 2.47 14.80
N ILE A 284 3.00 2.40 13.99
CA ILE A 284 4.34 2.03 14.46
C ILE A 284 4.84 3.02 15.52
N VAL A 285 4.66 4.33 15.31
CA VAL A 285 5.04 5.35 16.29
C VAL A 285 4.29 5.18 17.61
N THR A 286 2.98 4.89 17.56
CA THR A 286 2.17 4.61 18.74
C THR A 286 2.67 3.35 19.47
N ILE A 287 2.95 2.27 18.74
CA ILE A 287 3.51 1.03 19.29
C ILE A 287 4.87 1.27 19.95
N LEU A 288 5.71 2.11 19.37
CA LEU A 288 7.02 2.48 19.95
C LEU A 288 6.90 3.22 21.27
N ASN A 289 5.83 3.96 21.48
CA ASN A 289 5.62 4.78 22.68
C ASN A 289 4.82 4.07 23.78
N ASP A 290 4.17 2.95 23.49
CA ASP A 290 3.37 2.17 24.43
C ASP A 290 4.04 0.84 24.78
N LYS A 291 4.19 0.54 26.10
CA LYS A 291 4.87 -0.68 26.57
C LYS A 291 4.06 -1.96 26.30
N GLU A 292 2.74 -1.89 26.37
CA GLU A 292 1.87 -3.04 26.14
C GLU A 292 1.80 -3.36 24.65
N LEU A 293 1.65 -2.34 23.81
CA LEU A 293 1.63 -2.52 22.36
C LEU A 293 2.98 -3.01 21.82
N ARG A 294 4.10 -2.65 22.44
CA ARG A 294 5.41 -3.20 22.07
C ARG A 294 5.51 -4.72 22.19
N LYS A 295 4.71 -5.34 23.05
CA LYS A 295 4.67 -6.81 23.19
C LYS A 295 4.10 -7.50 21.94
N LEU A 296 3.41 -6.77 21.07
CA LEU A 296 2.91 -7.27 19.79
C LEU A 296 4.03 -7.40 18.74
N THR A 297 5.22 -6.86 19.01
CA THR A 297 6.37 -7.02 18.13
C THR A 297 7.10 -8.33 18.43
N PHE A 298 7.63 -8.97 17.40
CA PHE A 298 8.42 -10.20 17.50
C PHE A 298 9.80 -10.03 16.85
N SER A 299 10.73 -10.91 17.18
CA SER A 299 12.08 -10.82 16.61
C SER A 299 12.15 -11.47 15.24
N LEU A 300 13.11 -10.98 14.42
CA LEU A 300 13.39 -11.59 13.11
C LEU A 300 13.79 -13.08 13.24
N LYS A 301 14.42 -13.46 14.36
CA LYS A 301 14.83 -14.85 14.64
C LYS A 301 13.63 -15.74 14.98
N ASP A 302 12.68 -15.23 15.78
CA ASP A 302 11.48 -15.97 16.16
C ASP A 302 10.59 -16.20 14.93
N TYR A 303 10.59 -15.25 14.01
CA TYR A 303 9.84 -15.35 12.76
C TYR A 303 10.29 -16.52 11.88
N ILE A 304 11.59 -16.84 11.88
CA ILE A 304 12.16 -17.96 11.11
C ILE A 304 12.18 -19.23 11.92
N GLY A 305 12.40 -19.15 13.24
CA GLY A 305 12.43 -20.33 14.11
C GLY A 305 11.13 -21.12 14.20
N ASN A 306 10.01 -20.50 13.85
CA ASN A 306 8.71 -21.19 13.69
C ASN A 306 8.58 -21.96 12.35
N LEU A 307 9.64 -21.97 11.51
CA LEU A 307 9.68 -22.59 10.17
C LEU A 307 10.63 -23.78 10.10
N ILE A 308 11.37 -24.06 11.16
CA ILE A 308 12.25 -25.24 11.31
C ILE A 308 11.62 -26.18 12.34
#